data_ea7d1c8e8a397d2bad3877c05d45298e
#
_entry.id   ea7d1c8e8a397d2bad3877c05d45298e
#
_cell.length_a   1.000
_cell.length_b   1.000
_cell.length_c   1.000
_cell.angle_alpha   90.00
_cell.angle_beta   90.00
_cell.angle_gamma   90.00
#
_symmetry.space_group_name_H-M   'P 1'
#
loop_
_entity.id
_entity.type
_entity.pdbx_description
1 polymer ?
#
loop_
_entity_poly.entity_id
_entity_poly.type
_entity_poly.pdbx_seq_one_letter_code
_entity_poly.pdbx_strand_id
1 'polypeptide(L)'
;MAVITLENLSKHFGAFAALKELNLEVRNHEFMALLGPSGCGKTTTMNLISGLLHPSIGRILFDTRDVTPIPMGRRGVGFVFQNYAIFTHMTVRENLAFGLRVRRLPQSEVDRRVGAIAEMMQLTKLLDSRTDKFSVNILQRIAIGRSAIVEPAIFLLDEPLSNVDAAFRQVMRTELKTLQRQFKQTMVYVTHDQHEAMTMADRIAVLDQGVLQQVGSPLEMYNHPRNVFVACFIGSPGMNLLNGRLGAEGGQTFVDVGPAGRTSALPSELARAAERAKGREVLVGIRPEDLECVDDGRESVLTLAVSFVERVGHRTVVHLGAGAHSAKMTAHSAFQAALGSVLRLRARAGGLRLFDQSSGLALVAE
;
A
#
# COMPACT_ATOMS: atom_id res chain seq x y z
N MET A 1 -7.04 22.08 10.88
CA MET A 1 -7.15 20.65 11.14
C MET A 1 -8.03 20.10 10.05
N ALA A 2 -7.77 18.92 9.51
CA ALA A 2 -8.61 18.43 8.43
C ALA A 2 -8.67 16.89 8.47
N VAL A 3 -9.79 16.37 8.94
CA VAL A 3 -10.22 14.97 8.76
C VAL A 3 -10.92 14.89 7.41
N ILE A 4 -10.65 13.86 6.62
CA ILE A 4 -11.37 13.58 5.37
C ILE A 4 -12.30 12.40 5.64
N THR A 5 -13.59 12.59 5.42
CA THR A 5 -14.58 11.50 5.51
C THR A 5 -15.25 11.31 4.16
N LEU A 6 -15.18 10.10 3.65
CA LEU A 6 -15.86 9.65 2.44
C LEU A 6 -17.03 8.77 2.88
N GLU A 7 -18.26 9.17 2.54
CA GLU A 7 -19.46 8.46 2.94
C GLU A 7 -20.20 7.92 1.71
N ASN A 8 -20.29 6.60 1.62
CA ASN A 8 -20.97 5.85 0.55
C ASN A 8 -20.59 6.34 -0.85
N LEU A 9 -19.30 6.70 -1.03
CA LEU A 9 -18.83 7.40 -2.20
C LEU A 9 -18.76 6.46 -3.39
N SER A 10 -19.56 6.74 -4.42
CA SER A 10 -19.57 5.99 -5.68
C SER A 10 -19.33 6.91 -6.88
N LYS A 11 -18.63 6.36 -7.90
CA LYS A 11 -18.40 7.07 -9.16
C LYS A 11 -18.63 6.16 -10.34
N HIS A 12 -19.52 6.59 -11.22
CA HIS A 12 -19.83 5.91 -12.47
C HIS A 12 -19.40 6.77 -13.66
N PHE A 13 -18.86 6.11 -14.68
CA PHE A 13 -18.59 6.66 -16.00
C PHE A 13 -19.40 5.85 -17.02
N GLY A 14 -20.59 6.33 -17.35
CA GLY A 14 -21.57 5.52 -18.09
C GLY A 14 -21.93 4.26 -17.31
N ALA A 15 -21.78 3.10 -17.92
CA ALA A 15 -22.04 1.79 -17.30
C ALA A 15 -20.88 1.30 -16.38
N PHE A 16 -19.71 1.92 -16.45
CA PHE A 16 -18.55 1.51 -15.67
C PHE A 16 -18.55 2.14 -14.27
N ALA A 17 -18.57 1.30 -13.22
CA ALA A 17 -18.47 1.72 -11.84
C ALA A 17 -17.00 1.74 -11.41
N ALA A 18 -16.38 2.94 -11.39
CA ALA A 18 -14.99 3.13 -10.99
C ALA A 18 -14.80 3.07 -9.48
N LEU A 19 -15.83 3.45 -8.70
CA LEU A 19 -15.89 3.31 -7.24
C LEU A 19 -17.28 2.85 -6.83
N LYS A 20 -17.33 1.98 -5.82
CA LYS A 20 -18.53 1.31 -5.31
C LYS A 20 -18.60 1.48 -3.80
N GLU A 21 -19.46 2.38 -3.34
CA GLU A 21 -19.77 2.60 -1.91
C GLU A 21 -18.53 2.71 -1.00
N LEU A 22 -17.54 3.50 -1.43
CA LEU A 22 -16.34 3.71 -0.65
C LEU A 22 -16.65 4.50 0.62
N ASN A 23 -16.42 3.88 1.78
CA ASN A 23 -16.44 4.50 3.10
C ASN A 23 -15.02 4.52 3.64
N LEU A 24 -14.45 5.71 3.86
CA LEU A 24 -13.07 5.87 4.32
C LEU A 24 -12.94 7.14 5.15
N GLU A 25 -12.28 7.02 6.29
CA GLU A 25 -11.87 8.16 7.10
C GLU A 25 -10.34 8.28 7.11
N VAL A 26 -9.84 9.46 6.73
CA VAL A 26 -8.44 9.87 6.91
C VAL A 26 -8.39 10.84 8.07
N ARG A 27 -7.64 10.45 9.11
CA ARG A 27 -7.56 11.19 10.37
C ARG A 27 -6.73 12.47 10.22
N ASN A 28 -6.92 13.39 11.13
CA ASN A 28 -6.11 14.61 11.17
C ASN A 28 -4.62 14.28 11.34
N HIS A 29 -3.77 14.93 10.52
CA HIS A 29 -2.32 14.71 10.46
C HIS A 29 -1.89 13.29 10.08
N GLU A 30 -2.77 12.48 9.56
CA GLU A 30 -2.48 11.12 9.10
C GLU A 30 -1.83 11.12 7.72
N PHE A 31 -0.88 10.23 7.53
CA PHE A 31 -0.38 9.83 6.21
C PHE A 31 -1.12 8.58 5.77
N MET A 32 -2.16 8.73 4.96
CA MET A 32 -2.94 7.63 4.39
C MET A 32 -2.42 7.26 3.01
N ALA A 33 -2.02 6.00 2.81
CA ALA A 33 -1.72 5.48 1.48
C ALA A 33 -2.95 4.80 0.86
N LEU A 34 -3.29 5.17 -0.37
CA LEU A 34 -4.23 4.43 -1.22
C LEU A 34 -3.42 3.48 -2.11
N LEU A 35 -3.58 2.19 -1.90
CA LEU A 35 -2.81 1.14 -2.55
C LEU A 35 -3.74 0.19 -3.31
N GLY A 36 -3.29 -0.38 -4.42
CA GLY A 36 -4.06 -1.35 -5.20
C GLY A 36 -3.57 -1.47 -6.63
N PRO A 37 -4.06 -2.44 -7.41
CA PRO A 37 -3.71 -2.63 -8.82
C PRO A 37 -4.06 -1.40 -9.68
N SER A 38 -3.51 -1.36 -10.89
CA SER A 38 -3.88 -0.34 -11.86
C SER A 38 -5.39 -0.43 -12.18
N GLY A 39 -6.07 0.72 -12.26
CA GLY A 39 -7.49 0.78 -12.56
C GLY A 39 -8.43 0.48 -11.39
N CYS A 40 -7.94 0.22 -10.17
CA CYS A 40 -8.81 -0.09 -9.02
C CYS A 40 -9.54 1.11 -8.39
N GLY A 41 -9.36 2.35 -8.91
CA GLY A 41 -10.09 3.54 -8.44
C GLY A 41 -9.28 4.54 -7.62
N LYS A 42 -7.97 4.37 -7.40
CA LYS A 42 -7.12 5.27 -6.59
C LYS A 42 -7.14 6.72 -7.09
N THR A 43 -6.76 6.94 -8.34
CA THR A 43 -6.76 8.29 -8.96
C THR A 43 -8.17 8.87 -9.02
N THR A 44 -9.20 8.04 -9.24
CA THR A 44 -10.60 8.48 -9.17
C THR A 44 -10.94 8.99 -7.77
N THR A 45 -10.56 8.27 -6.71
CA THR A 45 -10.74 8.69 -5.32
C THR A 45 -10.04 10.02 -5.05
N MET A 46 -8.78 10.15 -5.50
CA MET A 46 -8.04 11.41 -5.37
C MET A 46 -8.73 12.59 -6.07
N ASN A 47 -9.19 12.37 -7.30
CA ASN A 47 -9.88 13.41 -8.08
C ASN A 47 -11.22 13.80 -7.45
N LEU A 48 -11.91 12.89 -6.77
CA LEU A 48 -13.12 13.19 -6.01
C LEU A 48 -12.80 14.01 -4.75
N ILE A 49 -11.78 13.63 -3.97
CA ILE A 49 -11.34 14.37 -2.78
C ILE A 49 -10.89 15.78 -3.16
N SER A 50 -10.13 15.92 -4.25
CA SER A 50 -9.65 17.23 -4.72
C SER A 50 -10.75 18.14 -5.27
N GLY A 51 -11.86 17.58 -5.75
CA GLY A 51 -12.92 18.32 -6.44
C GLY A 51 -12.71 18.52 -7.93
N LEU A 52 -11.79 17.77 -8.53
CA LEU A 52 -11.64 17.64 -9.98
C LEU A 52 -12.78 16.82 -10.61
N LEU A 53 -13.31 15.87 -9.83
CA LEU A 53 -14.49 15.09 -10.19
C LEU A 53 -15.58 15.28 -9.14
N HIS A 54 -16.82 15.12 -9.56
CA HIS A 54 -17.98 15.02 -8.67
C HIS A 54 -18.38 13.55 -8.51
N PRO A 55 -18.76 13.10 -7.31
CA PRO A 55 -19.27 11.75 -7.10
C PRO A 55 -20.61 11.57 -7.81
N SER A 56 -20.94 10.32 -8.13
CA SER A 56 -22.28 9.96 -8.61
C SER A 56 -23.25 9.77 -7.46
N ILE A 57 -22.75 9.24 -6.32
CA ILE A 57 -23.49 9.01 -5.09
C ILE A 57 -22.54 9.29 -3.92
N GLY A 58 -23.10 9.65 -2.76
CA GLY A 58 -22.37 9.86 -1.53
C GLY A 58 -21.84 11.27 -1.38
N ARG A 59 -21.07 11.51 -0.32
CA ARG A 59 -20.55 12.84 0.03
C ARG A 59 -19.13 12.78 0.58
N ILE A 60 -18.47 13.93 0.54
CA ILE A 60 -17.10 14.14 1.00
C ILE A 60 -17.13 15.27 2.03
N LEU A 61 -16.65 14.99 3.23
CA LEU A 61 -16.55 15.98 4.28
C LEU A 61 -15.08 16.28 4.60
N PHE A 62 -14.79 17.55 4.87
CA PHE A 62 -13.56 17.98 5.52
C PHE A 62 -13.93 18.49 6.90
N ASP A 63 -13.50 17.78 7.94
CA ASP A 63 -14.07 17.86 9.30
C ASP A 63 -15.58 17.63 9.26
N THR A 64 -16.39 18.62 9.62
CA THR A 64 -17.85 18.56 9.58
C THR A 64 -18.46 19.21 8.34
N ARG A 65 -17.62 19.82 7.49
CA ARG A 65 -18.07 20.60 6.33
C ARG A 65 -18.21 19.71 5.10
N ASP A 66 -19.39 19.67 4.51
CA ASP A 66 -19.61 19.03 3.20
C ASP A 66 -18.92 19.86 2.10
N VAL A 67 -17.92 19.24 1.44
CA VAL A 67 -17.15 19.83 0.35
C VAL A 67 -17.53 19.24 -1.02
N THR A 68 -18.51 18.35 -1.05
CA THR A 68 -18.93 17.67 -2.29
C THR A 68 -19.28 18.67 -3.41
N PRO A 69 -20.08 19.74 -3.18
CA PRO A 69 -20.41 20.73 -4.22
C PRO A 69 -19.29 21.76 -4.46
N ILE A 70 -18.22 21.76 -3.63
CA ILE A 70 -17.20 22.81 -3.67
C ILE A 70 -16.14 22.44 -4.75
N PRO A 71 -15.84 23.36 -5.71
CA PRO A 71 -14.83 23.12 -6.71
C PRO A 71 -13.42 23.14 -6.11
N MET A 72 -12.46 22.47 -6.75
CA MET A 72 -11.07 22.26 -6.31
C MET A 72 -10.41 23.54 -5.76
N GLY A 73 -10.50 24.65 -6.49
CA GLY A 73 -9.84 25.91 -6.11
C GLY A 73 -10.32 26.53 -4.79
N ARG A 74 -11.46 26.07 -4.25
CA ARG A 74 -12.03 26.53 -2.97
C ARG A 74 -12.01 25.49 -1.85
N ARG A 75 -11.50 24.27 -2.12
CA ARG A 75 -11.36 23.19 -1.12
C ARG A 75 -10.16 23.36 -0.20
N GLY A 76 -9.17 24.19 -0.59
CA GLY A 76 -7.96 24.41 0.22
C GLY A 76 -7.00 23.23 0.24
N VAL A 77 -7.03 22.39 -0.78
CA VAL A 77 -6.14 21.23 -0.93
C VAL A 77 -4.89 21.59 -1.74
N GLY A 78 -3.74 21.01 -1.38
CA GLY A 78 -2.57 20.94 -2.24
C GLY A 78 -2.60 19.64 -3.05
N PHE A 79 -2.31 19.71 -4.34
CA PHE A 79 -2.34 18.55 -5.21
C PHE A 79 -1.05 18.45 -6.02
N VAL A 80 -0.43 17.28 -6.01
CA VAL A 80 0.70 16.95 -6.90
C VAL A 80 0.22 15.90 -7.89
N PHE A 81 0.18 16.28 -9.15
CA PHE A 81 -0.22 15.42 -10.26
C PHE A 81 0.91 14.48 -10.68
N GLN A 82 0.57 13.34 -11.24
CA GLN A 82 1.51 12.35 -11.78
C GLN A 82 2.42 12.94 -12.87
N ASN A 83 1.95 13.91 -13.66
CA ASN A 83 2.72 14.61 -14.69
C ASN A 83 3.37 15.92 -14.20
N TYR A 84 3.41 16.13 -12.86
CA TYR A 84 3.98 17.28 -12.15
C TYR A 84 3.32 18.63 -12.47
N ALA A 85 2.68 18.82 -13.61
CA ALA A 85 2.00 20.04 -14.06
C ALA A 85 2.86 21.32 -13.88
N ILE A 86 4.15 21.26 -14.22
CA ILE A 86 5.11 22.38 -14.07
C ILE A 86 4.87 23.44 -15.14
N PHE A 87 5.01 24.71 -14.76
CA PHE A 87 5.02 25.83 -15.70
C PHE A 87 6.41 25.95 -16.36
N THR A 88 6.59 25.31 -17.51
CA THR A 88 7.89 25.16 -18.18
C THR A 88 8.52 26.46 -18.63
N HIS A 89 7.72 27.52 -18.87
CA HIS A 89 8.15 28.86 -19.25
C HIS A 89 8.63 29.72 -18.06
N MET A 90 8.43 29.24 -16.82
CA MET A 90 8.81 29.92 -15.59
C MET A 90 10.12 29.38 -15.03
N THR A 91 10.80 30.18 -14.20
CA THR A 91 11.92 29.72 -13.37
C THR A 91 11.43 28.87 -12.20
N VAL A 92 12.35 28.20 -11.50
CA VAL A 92 12.03 27.45 -10.26
C VAL A 92 11.41 28.40 -9.23
N ARG A 93 12.01 29.57 -9.02
CA ARG A 93 11.51 30.60 -8.11
C ARG A 93 10.07 30.99 -8.42
N GLU A 94 9.78 31.25 -9.69
CA GLU A 94 8.45 31.64 -10.14
C GLU A 94 7.43 30.52 -9.97
N ASN A 95 7.80 29.28 -10.29
CA ASN A 95 6.95 28.11 -10.04
C ASN A 95 6.60 27.97 -8.55
N LEU A 96 7.61 28.06 -7.66
CA LEU A 96 7.38 27.98 -6.21
C LEU A 96 6.54 29.14 -5.70
N ALA A 97 6.83 30.35 -6.14
CA ALA A 97 6.13 31.57 -5.71
C ALA A 97 4.69 31.69 -6.23
N PHE A 98 4.31 30.94 -7.28
CA PHE A 98 3.06 31.14 -8.00
C PHE A 98 1.83 31.14 -7.09
N GLY A 99 1.66 30.11 -6.26
CA GLY A 99 0.51 30.00 -5.36
C GLY A 99 0.44 31.10 -4.31
N LEU A 100 1.60 31.60 -3.83
CA LEU A 100 1.70 32.67 -2.85
C LEU A 100 1.33 34.02 -3.49
N ARG A 101 1.79 34.27 -4.73
CA ARG A 101 1.45 35.47 -5.50
C ARG A 101 -0.05 35.56 -5.84
N VAL A 102 -0.66 34.42 -6.22
CA VAL A 102 -2.11 34.32 -6.43
C VAL A 102 -2.89 34.69 -5.16
N ARG A 103 -2.36 34.33 -3.97
CA ARG A 103 -2.91 34.70 -2.67
C ARG A 103 -2.56 36.12 -2.24
N ARG A 104 -1.80 36.87 -3.07
CA ARG A 104 -1.39 38.28 -2.85
C ARG A 104 -0.60 38.49 -1.55
N LEU A 105 0.28 37.53 -1.19
CA LEU A 105 1.17 37.70 -0.04
C LEU A 105 2.21 38.81 -0.31
N PRO A 106 2.69 39.51 0.73
CA PRO A 106 3.80 40.46 0.61
C PRO A 106 5.06 39.80 0.06
N GLN A 107 5.84 40.54 -0.79
CA GLN A 107 7.03 39.98 -1.44
C GLN A 107 8.06 39.41 -0.45
N SER A 108 8.26 40.09 0.71
CA SER A 108 9.15 39.62 1.75
C SER A 108 8.76 38.22 2.30
N GLU A 109 7.47 37.97 2.45
CA GLU A 109 6.97 36.68 2.90
C GLU A 109 7.08 35.60 1.78
N VAL A 110 6.84 36.00 0.52
CA VAL A 110 7.08 35.12 -0.64
C VAL A 110 8.55 34.72 -0.69
N ASP A 111 9.48 35.66 -0.60
CA ASP A 111 10.91 35.35 -0.66
C ASP A 111 11.37 34.47 0.50
N ARG A 112 10.89 34.73 1.70
CA ARG A 112 11.16 33.90 2.90
C ARG A 112 10.69 32.46 2.70
N ARG A 113 9.44 32.26 2.24
CA ARG A 113 8.87 30.91 2.04
C ARG A 113 9.53 30.18 0.88
N VAL A 114 9.80 30.90 -0.23
CA VAL A 114 10.53 30.30 -1.37
C VAL A 114 11.93 29.87 -0.96
N GLY A 115 12.64 30.65 -0.17
CA GLY A 115 13.94 30.28 0.37
C GLY A 115 13.88 29.00 1.20
N ALA A 116 12.96 28.94 2.16
CA ALA A 116 12.82 27.79 3.06
C ALA A 116 12.44 26.49 2.29
N ILE A 117 11.47 26.56 1.38
CA ILE A 117 11.07 25.37 0.60
C ILE A 117 12.14 24.96 -0.42
N ALA A 118 12.87 25.92 -0.99
CA ALA A 118 13.97 25.63 -1.91
C ALA A 118 15.13 24.92 -1.20
N GLU A 119 15.45 25.31 0.02
CA GLU A 119 16.44 24.62 0.84
C GLU A 119 16.01 23.20 1.16
N MET A 120 14.78 23.01 1.66
CA MET A 120 14.20 21.69 1.96
C MET A 120 14.18 20.79 0.73
N MET A 121 13.80 21.30 -0.44
CA MET A 121 13.76 20.55 -1.70
C MET A 121 15.10 20.51 -2.41
N GLN A 122 16.19 21.02 -1.82
CA GLN A 122 17.53 21.09 -2.44
C GLN A 122 17.52 21.79 -3.82
N LEU A 123 16.74 22.85 -3.95
CA LEU A 123 16.55 23.62 -5.18
C LEU A 123 17.24 25.00 -5.14
N THR A 124 17.92 25.35 -4.04
CA THR A 124 18.47 26.71 -3.81
C THR A 124 19.35 27.19 -4.95
N LYS A 125 20.24 26.32 -5.47
CA LYS A 125 21.15 26.66 -6.58
C LYS A 125 20.45 26.78 -7.94
N LEU A 126 19.20 26.35 -8.04
CA LEU A 126 18.45 26.28 -9.30
C LEU A 126 17.32 27.32 -9.37
N LEU A 127 17.16 28.16 -8.32
CA LEU A 127 16.01 29.05 -8.20
C LEU A 127 15.79 29.95 -9.43
N ASP A 128 16.85 30.47 -10.01
CA ASP A 128 16.76 31.41 -11.14
C ASP A 128 16.88 30.73 -12.51
N SER A 129 16.98 29.39 -12.53
CA SER A 129 17.01 28.58 -13.76
C SER A 129 15.60 28.29 -14.28
N ARG A 130 15.44 28.22 -15.61
CA ARG A 130 14.18 27.81 -16.25
C ARG A 130 13.98 26.31 -16.11
N THR A 131 12.71 25.90 -16.06
CA THR A 131 12.35 24.50 -15.78
C THR A 131 12.29 23.59 -17.00
N ASP A 132 12.40 24.13 -18.21
CA ASP A 132 12.27 23.41 -19.50
C ASP A 132 13.32 22.34 -19.77
N LYS A 133 14.48 22.39 -19.09
CA LYS A 133 15.61 21.47 -19.32
C LYS A 133 15.95 20.57 -18.12
N PHE A 134 15.11 20.52 -17.13
CA PHE A 134 15.39 19.75 -15.94
C PHE A 134 15.00 18.26 -16.07
N SER A 135 15.74 17.44 -15.36
CA SER A 135 15.39 16.01 -15.20
C SER A 135 14.07 15.85 -14.44
N VAL A 136 13.43 14.72 -14.63
CA VAL A 136 12.20 14.33 -13.94
C VAL A 136 12.30 14.52 -12.43
N ASN A 137 13.44 14.16 -11.84
CA ASN A 137 13.70 14.29 -10.40
C ASN A 137 13.62 15.76 -9.91
N ILE A 138 14.15 16.72 -10.69
CA ILE A 138 14.09 18.14 -10.34
C ILE A 138 12.68 18.67 -10.51
N LEU A 139 11.99 18.31 -11.61
CA LEU A 139 10.61 18.73 -11.87
C LEU A 139 9.67 18.25 -10.75
N GLN A 140 9.87 17.05 -10.26
CA GLN A 140 9.10 16.50 -9.15
C GLN A 140 9.30 17.30 -7.85
N ARG A 141 10.56 17.62 -7.49
CA ARG A 141 10.85 18.46 -6.31
C ARG A 141 10.15 19.82 -6.40
N ILE A 142 10.18 20.42 -7.60
CA ILE A 142 9.50 21.69 -7.86
C ILE A 142 7.98 21.54 -7.66
N ALA A 143 7.36 20.46 -8.18
CA ALA A 143 5.92 20.22 -8.05
C ALA A 143 5.49 20.03 -6.60
N ILE A 144 6.24 19.24 -5.83
CA ILE A 144 6.01 19.04 -4.41
C ILE A 144 6.17 20.37 -3.66
N GLY A 145 7.30 21.07 -3.86
CA GLY A 145 7.57 22.36 -3.23
C GLY A 145 6.51 23.42 -3.54
N ARG A 146 6.05 23.51 -4.80
CA ARG A 146 4.98 24.42 -5.24
C ARG A 146 3.65 24.16 -4.52
N SER A 147 3.33 22.90 -4.31
CA SER A 147 2.09 22.52 -3.62
C SER A 147 2.22 22.62 -2.10
N ALA A 148 3.40 22.35 -1.54
CA ALA A 148 3.66 22.42 -0.11
C ALA A 148 3.79 23.87 0.42
N ILE A 149 4.36 24.79 -0.36
CA ILE A 149 4.66 26.17 0.05
C ILE A 149 3.42 26.96 0.49
N VAL A 150 2.25 26.62 -0.02
CA VAL A 150 0.97 27.24 0.34
C VAL A 150 0.39 26.69 1.64
N GLU A 151 1.06 25.71 2.27
CA GLU A 151 0.69 25.06 3.54
C GLU A 151 -0.78 24.60 3.54
N PRO A 152 -1.18 23.74 2.60
CA PRO A 152 -2.55 23.26 2.57
C PRO A 152 -2.83 22.37 3.80
N ALA A 153 -4.07 22.39 4.30
CA ALA A 153 -4.47 21.49 5.39
C ALA A 153 -4.48 20.01 4.97
N ILE A 154 -4.81 19.77 3.70
CA ILE A 154 -4.83 18.44 3.06
C ILE A 154 -3.88 18.45 1.87
N PHE A 155 -3.01 17.43 1.80
CA PHE A 155 -2.02 17.28 0.74
C PHE A 155 -2.25 15.96 -0.01
N LEU A 156 -2.53 16.07 -1.28
CA LEU A 156 -2.87 14.97 -2.17
C LEU A 156 -1.71 14.73 -3.15
N LEU A 157 -1.20 13.49 -3.20
CA LEU A 157 -0.06 13.11 -4.03
C LEU A 157 -0.44 11.89 -4.88
N ASP A 158 -0.57 12.08 -6.20
CA ASP A 158 -0.93 11.02 -7.14
C ASP A 158 0.31 10.45 -7.81
N GLU A 159 0.76 9.28 -7.36
CA GLU A 159 1.96 8.55 -7.81
C GLU A 159 3.22 9.44 -7.96
N PRO A 160 3.57 10.26 -6.96
CA PRO A 160 4.60 11.28 -7.12
C PRO A 160 6.01 10.70 -7.31
N LEU A 161 6.26 9.42 -7.02
CA LEU A 161 7.56 8.76 -7.12
C LEU A 161 7.66 7.72 -8.25
N SER A 162 6.62 7.58 -9.09
CA SER A 162 6.55 6.52 -10.11
C SER A 162 7.66 6.61 -11.17
N ASN A 163 8.07 7.82 -11.55
CA ASN A 163 9.03 8.06 -12.62
C ASN A 163 10.44 8.39 -12.13
N VAL A 164 10.78 8.00 -10.90
CA VAL A 164 12.04 8.36 -10.23
C VAL A 164 12.93 7.15 -10.07
N ASP A 165 14.26 7.33 -10.20
CA ASP A 165 15.22 6.27 -9.94
C ASP A 165 15.20 5.79 -8.48
N ALA A 166 15.67 4.55 -8.25
CA ALA A 166 15.55 3.89 -6.95
C ALA A 166 16.29 4.61 -5.81
N ALA A 167 17.47 5.17 -6.10
CA ALA A 167 18.29 5.86 -5.10
C ALA A 167 17.60 7.16 -4.65
N PHE A 168 17.14 7.93 -5.63
CA PHE A 168 16.43 9.18 -5.34
C PHE A 168 15.06 8.94 -4.70
N ARG A 169 14.34 7.87 -5.09
CA ARG A 169 13.07 7.47 -4.47
C ARG A 169 13.21 7.28 -2.96
N GLN A 170 14.33 6.71 -2.49
CA GLN A 170 14.58 6.53 -1.06
C GLN A 170 14.76 7.86 -0.34
N VAL A 171 15.48 8.81 -0.92
CA VAL A 171 15.65 10.15 -0.37
C VAL A 171 14.29 10.85 -0.28
N MET A 172 13.52 10.83 -1.37
CA MET A 172 12.22 11.51 -1.42
C MET A 172 11.18 10.93 -0.46
N ARG A 173 11.21 9.64 -0.17
CA ARG A 173 10.36 9.04 0.88
C ARG A 173 10.62 9.69 2.25
N THR A 174 11.89 9.84 2.60
CA THR A 174 12.29 10.49 3.85
C THR A 174 11.85 11.95 3.90
N GLU A 175 12.07 12.68 2.78
CA GLU A 175 11.69 14.10 2.66
C GLU A 175 10.17 14.29 2.78
N LEU A 176 9.37 13.46 2.11
CA LEU A 176 7.90 13.53 2.18
C LEU A 176 7.38 13.25 3.60
N LYS A 177 7.94 12.27 4.29
CA LYS A 177 7.56 11.98 5.68
C LYS A 177 7.98 13.10 6.64
N THR A 178 9.15 13.71 6.41
CA THR A 178 9.62 14.88 7.15
C THR A 178 8.71 16.08 6.93
N LEU A 179 8.34 16.36 5.68
CA LEU A 179 7.39 17.40 5.29
C LEU A 179 6.04 17.23 6.01
N GLN A 180 5.48 16.02 5.97
CA GLN A 180 4.20 15.71 6.61
C GLN A 180 4.25 15.98 8.14
N ARG A 181 5.32 15.55 8.79
CA ARG A 181 5.52 15.77 10.24
C ARG A 181 5.72 17.23 10.60
N GLN A 182 6.54 17.94 9.82
CA GLN A 182 6.88 19.35 10.07
C GLN A 182 5.66 20.26 9.90
N PHE A 183 4.88 20.08 8.85
CA PHE A 183 3.70 20.89 8.57
C PHE A 183 2.42 20.35 9.20
N LYS A 184 2.47 19.20 9.88
CA LYS A 184 1.31 18.54 10.49
C LYS A 184 0.13 18.47 9.51
N GLN A 185 0.40 18.09 8.26
CA GLN A 185 -0.61 18.01 7.20
C GLN A 185 -1.29 16.63 7.21
N THR A 186 -2.59 16.59 6.90
CA THR A 186 -3.28 15.36 6.50
C THR A 186 -2.89 15.06 5.06
N MET A 187 -2.33 13.87 4.83
CA MET A 187 -1.76 13.49 3.54
C MET A 187 -2.44 12.25 2.98
N VAL A 188 -2.88 12.31 1.73
CA VAL A 188 -3.33 11.15 0.97
C VAL A 188 -2.37 10.90 -0.18
N TYR A 189 -1.79 9.72 -0.20
CA TYR A 189 -0.74 9.31 -1.11
C TYR A 189 -1.19 8.13 -1.94
N VAL A 190 -1.26 8.27 -3.23
CA VAL A 190 -1.55 7.17 -4.15
C VAL A 190 -0.25 6.55 -4.64
N THR A 191 -0.16 5.25 -4.56
CA THR A 191 0.94 4.46 -5.13
C THR A 191 0.47 3.07 -5.55
N HIS A 192 1.20 2.45 -6.45
CA HIS A 192 1.14 1.02 -6.72
C HIS A 192 2.32 0.27 -6.10
N ASP A 193 3.29 0.98 -5.52
CA ASP A 193 4.47 0.41 -4.84
C ASP A 193 4.13 0.12 -3.37
N GLN A 194 4.05 -1.17 -3.04
CA GLN A 194 3.80 -1.63 -1.67
C GLN A 194 4.87 -1.15 -0.69
N HIS A 195 6.14 -1.09 -1.13
CA HIS A 195 7.24 -0.68 -0.27
C HIS A 195 7.09 0.78 0.16
N GLU A 196 6.59 1.66 -0.73
CA GLU A 196 6.27 3.04 -0.38
C GLU A 196 5.16 3.11 0.66
N ALA A 197 4.03 2.42 0.42
CA ALA A 197 2.91 2.39 1.35
C ALA A 197 3.32 1.84 2.72
N MET A 198 4.03 0.70 2.76
CA MET A 198 4.46 0.04 4.00
C MET A 198 5.46 0.86 4.83
N THR A 199 6.31 1.68 4.18
CA THR A 199 7.37 2.45 4.86
C THR A 199 6.94 3.84 5.29
N MET A 200 6.02 4.47 4.59
CA MET A 200 5.64 5.87 4.81
C MET A 200 4.30 6.05 5.51
N ALA A 201 3.32 5.18 5.22
CA ALA A 201 1.95 5.40 5.67
C ALA A 201 1.76 5.09 7.16
N ASP A 202 0.90 5.86 7.81
CA ASP A 202 0.39 5.55 9.14
C ASP A 202 -0.73 4.50 9.02
N ARG A 203 -1.57 4.60 7.97
CA ARG A 203 -2.54 3.58 7.55
C ARG A 203 -2.55 3.43 6.03
N ILE A 204 -2.90 2.24 5.59
CA ILE A 204 -3.03 1.86 4.18
C ILE A 204 -4.50 1.50 3.93
N ALA A 205 -5.09 2.06 2.88
CA ALA A 205 -6.37 1.64 2.34
C ALA A 205 -6.12 0.88 1.04
N VAL A 206 -6.42 -0.41 1.03
CA VAL A 206 -6.26 -1.27 -0.15
C VAL A 206 -7.56 -1.30 -0.94
N LEU A 207 -7.47 -0.92 -2.20
CA LEU A 207 -8.59 -0.91 -3.15
C LEU A 207 -8.41 -2.00 -4.20
N ASP A 208 -9.50 -2.68 -4.54
CA ASP A 208 -9.58 -3.56 -5.70
C ASP A 208 -10.93 -3.41 -6.41
N GLN A 209 -10.92 -3.29 -7.74
CA GLN A 209 -12.12 -3.16 -8.59
C GLN A 209 -13.17 -2.16 -8.08
N GLY A 210 -12.69 -1.02 -7.55
CA GLY A 210 -13.54 0.06 -7.02
C GLY A 210 -14.08 -0.19 -5.62
N VAL A 211 -13.69 -1.27 -4.95
CA VAL A 211 -14.12 -1.66 -3.60
C VAL A 211 -12.96 -1.54 -2.62
N LEU A 212 -13.22 -1.01 -1.44
CA LEU A 212 -12.27 -0.99 -0.33
C LEU A 212 -12.17 -2.38 0.30
N GLN A 213 -11.00 -3.00 0.21
CA GLN A 213 -10.76 -4.35 0.72
C GLN A 213 -10.41 -4.34 2.21
N GLN A 214 -9.53 -3.43 2.62
CA GLN A 214 -9.10 -3.30 4.01
C GLN A 214 -8.48 -1.92 4.26
N VAL A 215 -8.61 -1.42 5.48
CA VAL A 215 -7.87 -0.27 6.02
C VAL A 215 -7.22 -0.68 7.33
N GLY A 216 -5.93 -0.37 7.49
CA GLY A 216 -5.20 -0.68 8.72
C GLY A 216 -3.78 -0.14 8.68
N SER A 217 -3.06 -0.25 9.79
CA SER A 217 -1.63 0.02 9.84
C SER A 217 -0.86 -0.95 8.93
N PRO A 218 0.37 -0.62 8.48
CA PRO A 218 1.20 -1.53 7.69
C PRO A 218 1.35 -2.92 8.31
N LEU A 219 1.55 -3.00 9.62
CA LEU A 219 1.68 -4.28 10.33
C LEU A 219 0.38 -5.08 10.36
N GLU A 220 -0.77 -4.42 10.55
CA GLU A 220 -2.09 -5.08 10.49
C GLU A 220 -2.36 -5.63 9.09
N MET A 221 -2.07 -4.85 8.04
CA MET A 221 -2.23 -5.29 6.65
C MET A 221 -1.41 -6.54 6.34
N TYR A 222 -0.19 -6.62 6.89
CA TYR A 222 0.73 -7.73 6.68
C TYR A 222 0.39 -8.96 7.50
N ASN A 223 0.14 -8.78 8.80
CA ASN A 223 -0.06 -9.87 9.75
C ASN A 223 -1.51 -10.38 9.80
N HIS A 224 -2.48 -9.49 9.55
CA HIS A 224 -3.91 -9.79 9.68
C HIS A 224 -4.68 -9.38 8.42
N PRO A 225 -4.35 -9.96 7.24
CA PRO A 225 -5.09 -9.68 6.03
C PRO A 225 -6.52 -10.18 6.16
N ARG A 226 -7.49 -9.32 5.80
CA ARG A 226 -8.92 -9.60 5.94
C ARG A 226 -9.41 -10.65 4.94
N ASN A 227 -8.74 -10.76 3.80
CA ASN A 227 -9.11 -11.68 2.73
C ASN A 227 -7.88 -12.12 1.92
N VAL A 228 -8.09 -13.08 1.05
CA VAL A 228 -7.08 -13.67 0.13
C VAL A 228 -6.42 -12.61 -0.74
N PHE A 229 -7.21 -11.63 -1.23
CA PHE A 229 -6.68 -10.58 -2.08
C PHE A 229 -5.60 -9.77 -1.34
N VAL A 230 -5.92 -9.27 -0.14
CA VAL A 230 -4.96 -8.51 0.68
C VAL A 230 -3.76 -9.37 1.05
N ALA A 231 -3.97 -10.65 1.42
CA ALA A 231 -2.92 -11.58 1.78
C ALA A 231 -1.88 -11.78 0.66
N CYS A 232 -2.35 -11.93 -0.58
CA CYS A 232 -1.50 -12.10 -1.76
C CYS A 232 -0.92 -10.78 -2.27
N PHE A 233 -1.69 -9.70 -2.17
CA PHE A 233 -1.30 -8.40 -2.70
C PHE A 233 -0.25 -7.72 -1.81
N ILE A 234 -0.32 -7.88 -0.48
CA ILE A 234 0.66 -7.32 0.47
C ILE A 234 1.79 -8.32 0.74
N GLY A 235 3.00 -7.91 0.42
CA GLY A 235 4.23 -8.71 0.56
C GLY A 235 4.89 -9.00 -0.78
N SER A 236 6.21 -9.20 -0.77
CA SER A 236 7.00 -9.54 -1.97
C SER A 236 8.07 -10.58 -1.61
N PRO A 237 7.79 -11.86 -1.89
CA PRO A 237 6.60 -12.45 -2.49
C PRO A 237 5.35 -12.32 -1.60
N GLY A 238 4.16 -12.41 -2.21
CA GLY A 238 2.89 -12.47 -1.48
C GLY A 238 2.72 -13.76 -0.67
N MET A 239 1.66 -13.84 0.13
CA MET A 239 1.35 -15.02 0.94
C MET A 239 1.12 -16.26 0.06
N ASN A 240 1.68 -17.39 0.46
CA ASN A 240 1.34 -18.68 -0.13
C ASN A 240 -0.08 -19.07 0.27
N LEU A 241 -0.84 -19.58 -0.67
CA LEU A 241 -2.17 -20.12 -0.44
C LEU A 241 -2.21 -21.57 -0.89
N LEU A 242 -2.48 -22.47 0.06
CA LEU A 242 -2.58 -23.89 -0.19
C LEU A 242 -4.02 -24.34 0.09
N ASN A 243 -4.62 -25.02 -0.89
CA ASN A 243 -5.93 -25.64 -0.69
C ASN A 243 -5.79 -26.77 0.34
N GLY A 244 -6.69 -26.84 1.28
CA GLY A 244 -6.65 -27.87 2.29
C GLY A 244 -8.01 -28.13 2.92
N ARG A 245 -8.09 -29.21 3.67
CA ARG A 245 -9.29 -29.65 4.38
C ARG A 245 -9.01 -29.76 5.87
N LEU A 246 -9.90 -29.21 6.68
CA LEU A 246 -9.78 -29.32 8.14
C LEU A 246 -9.91 -30.78 8.60
N GLY A 247 -8.97 -31.20 9.42
CA GLY A 247 -8.95 -32.49 10.08
C GLY A 247 -8.75 -32.35 11.58
N ALA A 248 -9.11 -33.39 12.34
CA ALA A 248 -8.89 -33.48 13.78
C ALA A 248 -8.41 -34.88 14.13
N GLU A 249 -7.33 -34.97 14.88
CA GLU A 249 -6.75 -36.22 15.36
C GLU A 249 -6.15 -36.02 16.76
N GLY A 250 -6.42 -36.91 17.70
CA GLY A 250 -5.89 -36.80 19.05
C GLY A 250 -6.25 -35.51 19.81
N GLY A 251 -7.41 -34.88 19.47
CA GLY A 251 -7.82 -33.63 20.08
C GLY A 251 -7.14 -32.38 19.48
N GLN A 252 -6.28 -32.54 18.48
CA GLN A 252 -5.63 -31.45 17.76
C GLN A 252 -6.27 -31.23 16.39
N THR A 253 -6.47 -30.01 16.02
CA THR A 253 -6.97 -29.61 14.70
C THR A 253 -5.79 -29.26 13.78
N PHE A 254 -5.83 -29.77 12.55
CA PHE A 254 -4.84 -29.47 11.50
C PHE A 254 -5.53 -29.26 10.14
N VAL A 255 -4.78 -28.87 9.14
CA VAL A 255 -5.27 -28.81 7.76
C VAL A 255 -4.50 -29.84 6.92
N ASP A 256 -5.22 -30.76 6.30
CA ASP A 256 -4.69 -31.67 5.29
C ASP A 256 -4.59 -30.94 3.94
N VAL A 257 -3.39 -30.87 3.39
CA VAL A 257 -3.05 -30.19 2.12
C VAL A 257 -2.86 -31.22 0.99
N GLY A 258 -3.35 -32.41 1.16
CA GLY A 258 -3.26 -33.49 0.17
C GLY A 258 -1.81 -33.92 -0.12
N PRO A 259 -1.35 -33.90 -1.40
CA PRO A 259 -0.01 -34.38 -1.75
C PRO A 259 1.14 -33.62 -1.08
N ALA A 260 0.90 -32.39 -0.61
CA ALA A 260 1.88 -31.60 0.11
C ALA A 260 2.00 -31.99 1.60
N GLY A 261 1.10 -32.82 2.12
CA GLY A 261 1.08 -33.27 3.52
C GLY A 261 0.04 -32.52 4.36
N ARG A 262 0.33 -32.27 5.63
CA ARG A 262 -0.58 -31.57 6.55
C ARG A 262 0.15 -30.44 7.30
N THR A 263 -0.60 -29.47 7.80
CA THR A 263 -0.02 -28.44 8.68
C THR A 263 0.31 -29.05 10.05
N SER A 264 1.14 -28.35 10.82
CA SER A 264 1.22 -28.57 12.26
C SER A 264 -0.15 -28.35 12.93
N ALA A 265 -0.30 -28.79 14.16
CA ALA A 265 -1.48 -28.48 14.95
C ALA A 265 -1.74 -26.96 14.94
N LEU A 266 -2.99 -26.59 14.69
CA LEU A 266 -3.39 -25.17 14.66
C LEU A 266 -3.29 -24.58 16.07
N PRO A 267 -2.82 -23.32 16.19
CA PRO A 267 -2.96 -22.56 17.44
C PRO A 267 -4.41 -22.54 17.93
N SER A 268 -4.61 -22.49 19.24
CA SER A 268 -5.94 -22.59 19.86
C SER A 268 -6.96 -21.58 19.32
N GLU A 269 -6.52 -20.38 18.95
CA GLU A 269 -7.37 -19.36 18.35
C GLU A 269 -7.83 -19.73 16.94
N LEU A 270 -6.89 -20.20 16.09
CA LEU A 270 -7.22 -20.71 14.76
C LEU A 270 -8.04 -21.99 14.81
N ALA A 271 -7.79 -22.86 15.76
CA ALA A 271 -8.58 -24.08 15.94
C ALA A 271 -10.03 -23.75 16.25
N ARG A 272 -10.29 -22.78 17.14
CA ARG A 272 -11.66 -22.29 17.43
C ARG A 272 -12.33 -21.66 16.21
N ALA A 273 -11.61 -20.85 15.45
CA ALA A 273 -12.12 -20.29 14.20
C ALA A 273 -12.42 -21.38 13.16
N ALA A 274 -11.55 -22.40 13.09
CA ALA A 274 -11.70 -23.56 12.21
C ALA A 274 -12.88 -24.48 12.63
N GLU A 275 -13.23 -24.54 13.91
CA GLU A 275 -14.38 -25.34 14.38
C GLU A 275 -15.71 -24.92 13.75
N ARG A 276 -15.85 -23.62 13.48
CA ARG A 276 -17.03 -23.08 12.75
C ARG A 276 -17.06 -23.49 11.27
N ALA A 277 -15.90 -23.89 10.74
CA ALA A 277 -15.72 -24.31 9.35
C ALA A 277 -15.53 -25.83 9.18
N LYS A 278 -15.81 -26.63 10.23
CA LYS A 278 -15.62 -28.10 10.22
C LYS A 278 -16.23 -28.76 8.98
N GLY A 279 -15.42 -29.59 8.32
CA GLY A 279 -15.80 -30.26 7.08
C GLY A 279 -15.80 -29.39 5.83
N ARG A 280 -15.41 -28.13 5.93
CA ARG A 280 -15.25 -27.22 4.80
C ARG A 280 -13.83 -27.26 4.25
N GLU A 281 -13.70 -26.96 2.98
CA GLU A 281 -12.44 -26.67 2.34
C GLU A 281 -11.98 -25.27 2.76
N VAL A 282 -10.69 -25.14 3.06
CA VAL A 282 -10.06 -23.89 3.51
C VAL A 282 -8.81 -23.62 2.68
N LEU A 283 -8.40 -22.36 2.66
CA LEU A 283 -7.09 -21.96 2.15
C LEU A 283 -6.17 -21.70 3.34
N VAL A 284 -5.03 -22.39 3.33
CA VAL A 284 -3.96 -22.15 4.30
C VAL A 284 -3.04 -21.08 3.76
N GLY A 285 -2.97 -19.96 4.45
CA GLY A 285 -2.05 -18.85 4.14
C GLY A 285 -0.76 -18.98 4.97
N ILE A 286 0.39 -18.93 4.29
CA ILE A 286 1.71 -18.94 4.93
C ILE A 286 2.59 -17.91 4.24
N ARG A 287 3.18 -16.99 5.00
CA ARG A 287 4.16 -16.07 4.42
C ARG A 287 5.42 -16.84 3.97
N PRO A 288 6.06 -16.44 2.86
CA PRO A 288 7.28 -17.12 2.38
C PRO A 288 8.41 -17.20 3.39
N GLU A 289 8.56 -16.20 4.25
CA GLU A 289 9.55 -16.14 5.33
C GLU A 289 9.17 -16.93 6.57
N ASP A 290 7.90 -17.34 6.70
CA ASP A 290 7.42 -18.19 7.80
C ASP A 290 7.52 -19.69 7.48
N LEU A 291 7.96 -20.06 6.28
CA LEU A 291 8.31 -21.44 5.95
C LEU A 291 9.74 -21.73 6.34
N GLU A 292 9.93 -22.77 7.15
CA GLU A 292 11.23 -23.25 7.61
C GLU A 292 11.49 -24.68 7.16
N CYS A 293 12.72 -24.96 6.70
CA CYS A 293 13.17 -26.34 6.51
C CYS A 293 13.33 -27.02 7.86
N VAL A 294 12.92 -28.29 7.93
CA VAL A 294 13.10 -29.12 9.10
C VAL A 294 13.98 -30.33 8.76
N ASP A 295 14.89 -30.66 9.68
CA ASP A 295 15.79 -31.79 9.54
C ASP A 295 15.06 -33.14 9.73
N ASP A 296 15.69 -34.21 9.22
CA ASP A 296 15.19 -35.59 9.42
C ASP A 296 15.07 -35.93 10.91
N GLY A 297 13.87 -36.35 11.30
CA GLY A 297 13.56 -36.70 12.68
C GLY A 297 12.65 -35.73 13.43
N ARG A 298 12.45 -34.50 12.90
CA ARG A 298 11.41 -33.59 13.41
C ARG A 298 10.12 -33.79 12.63
N GLU A 299 9.00 -33.54 13.25
CA GLU A 299 7.68 -33.61 12.62
C GLU A 299 7.60 -32.54 11.50
N SER A 300 7.81 -32.98 10.26
CA SER A 300 7.59 -32.15 9.07
C SER A 300 6.13 -32.29 8.69
N VAL A 301 5.61 -31.18 8.18
CA VAL A 301 4.18 -31.10 7.91
C VAL A 301 3.90 -30.89 6.44
N LEU A 302 4.78 -30.21 5.72
CA LEU A 302 4.67 -30.00 4.28
C LEU A 302 5.91 -30.57 3.57
N THR A 303 5.68 -31.25 2.45
CA THR A 303 6.74 -31.85 1.62
C THR A 303 6.57 -31.32 0.19
N LEU A 304 7.52 -30.50 -0.25
CA LEU A 304 7.43 -29.79 -1.53
C LEU A 304 8.76 -29.92 -2.30
N ALA A 305 8.68 -30.13 -3.60
CA ALA A 305 9.86 -30.20 -4.47
C ALA A 305 10.29 -28.80 -4.94
N VAL A 306 11.59 -28.58 -5.02
CA VAL A 306 12.18 -27.34 -5.54
C VAL A 306 12.00 -27.27 -7.05
N SER A 307 11.26 -26.29 -7.55
CA SER A 307 11.01 -26.06 -8.98
C SER A 307 11.91 -24.97 -9.56
N PHE A 308 12.25 -23.95 -8.77
CA PHE A 308 13.10 -22.86 -9.20
C PHE A 308 13.74 -22.15 -8.00
N VAL A 309 14.91 -21.52 -8.19
CA VAL A 309 15.62 -20.76 -7.14
C VAL A 309 16.03 -19.39 -7.67
N GLU A 310 15.49 -18.33 -7.05
CA GLU A 310 15.87 -16.95 -7.34
C GLU A 310 16.86 -16.45 -6.28
N ARG A 311 18.02 -15.97 -6.69
CA ARG A 311 19.01 -15.35 -5.80
C ARG A 311 18.93 -13.83 -5.93
N VAL A 312 18.36 -13.18 -4.91
CA VAL A 312 18.12 -11.73 -4.89
C VAL A 312 19.05 -11.09 -3.85
N GLY A 313 20.36 -11.13 -4.13
CA GLY A 313 21.38 -10.49 -3.29
C GLY A 313 21.34 -10.95 -1.82
N HIS A 314 20.58 -10.26 -1.00
CA HIS A 314 20.49 -10.50 0.46
C HIS A 314 19.61 -11.69 0.86
N ARG A 315 18.82 -12.24 -0.06
CA ARG A 315 17.91 -13.38 0.19
C ARG A 315 17.83 -14.31 -1.01
N THR A 316 17.40 -15.53 -0.75
CA THR A 316 17.07 -16.54 -1.76
C THR A 316 15.57 -16.82 -1.68
N VAL A 317 14.87 -16.75 -2.83
CA VAL A 317 13.47 -17.18 -2.95
C VAL A 317 13.45 -18.54 -3.64
N VAL A 318 12.92 -19.55 -2.94
CA VAL A 318 12.82 -20.92 -3.44
C VAL A 318 11.37 -21.16 -3.84
N HIS A 319 11.15 -21.49 -5.10
CA HIS A 319 9.85 -21.90 -5.61
C HIS A 319 9.68 -23.38 -5.41
N LEU A 320 8.55 -23.77 -4.88
CA LEU A 320 8.23 -25.11 -4.39
C LEU A 320 6.93 -25.59 -5.02
N GLY A 321 6.82 -26.91 -5.24
CA GLY A 321 5.60 -27.51 -5.80
C GLY A 321 5.35 -28.93 -5.33
N ALA A 322 4.05 -29.30 -5.22
CA ALA A 322 3.58 -30.65 -5.02
C ALA A 322 2.19 -30.81 -5.66
N GLY A 323 2.11 -31.55 -6.76
CA GLY A 323 0.87 -31.67 -7.53
C GLY A 323 0.39 -30.29 -8.04
N ALA A 324 -0.83 -29.92 -7.67
CA ALA A 324 -1.41 -28.62 -8.02
C ALA A 324 -1.00 -27.47 -7.06
N HIS A 325 -0.30 -27.78 -5.97
CA HIS A 325 0.12 -26.80 -4.98
C HIS A 325 1.45 -26.16 -5.37
N SER A 326 1.54 -24.86 -5.28
CA SER A 326 2.76 -24.07 -5.42
C SER A 326 2.96 -23.20 -4.19
N ALA A 327 4.21 -23.07 -3.74
CA ALA A 327 4.58 -22.20 -2.64
C ALA A 327 5.94 -21.54 -2.93
N LYS A 328 6.23 -20.47 -2.20
CA LYS A 328 7.54 -19.80 -2.19
C LYS A 328 8.05 -19.79 -0.76
N MET A 329 9.33 -20.05 -0.58
CA MET A 329 10.02 -19.89 0.69
C MET A 329 11.09 -18.81 0.53
N THR A 330 11.19 -17.91 1.49
CA THR A 330 12.27 -16.94 1.57
C THR A 330 13.29 -17.40 2.60
N ALA A 331 14.53 -17.57 2.15
CA ALA A 331 15.63 -18.01 2.98
C ALA A 331 16.81 -17.01 2.92
N HIS A 332 17.78 -17.18 3.80
CA HIS A 332 19.02 -16.41 3.78
C HIS A 332 19.77 -16.63 2.45
N SER A 333 20.57 -15.63 2.01
CA SER A 333 21.32 -15.69 0.75
C SER A 333 22.25 -16.89 0.60
N ALA A 334 22.75 -17.42 1.71
CA ALA A 334 23.61 -18.61 1.73
C ALA A 334 22.85 -19.94 1.58
N PHE A 335 21.51 -19.93 1.59
CA PHE A 335 20.71 -21.14 1.46
C PHE A 335 20.88 -21.76 0.07
N GLN A 336 21.16 -23.07 0.04
CA GLN A 336 21.31 -23.82 -1.18
C GLN A 336 20.25 -24.90 -1.29
N ALA A 337 19.59 -24.96 -2.41
CA ALA A 337 18.67 -26.03 -2.75
C ALA A 337 18.89 -26.46 -4.19
N ALA A 338 18.96 -27.76 -4.45
CA ALA A 338 19.07 -28.31 -5.79
C ALA A 338 17.68 -28.36 -6.45
N LEU A 339 17.60 -28.10 -7.74
CA LEU A 339 16.37 -28.29 -8.53
C LEU A 339 15.92 -29.75 -8.42
N GLY A 340 14.65 -29.98 -8.19
CA GLY A 340 14.04 -31.30 -8.01
C GLY A 340 14.24 -31.90 -6.61
N SER A 341 15.08 -31.33 -5.75
CA SER A 341 15.18 -31.79 -4.37
C SER A 341 13.89 -31.55 -3.60
N VAL A 342 13.57 -32.46 -2.69
CA VAL A 342 12.37 -32.38 -1.87
C VAL A 342 12.72 -31.74 -0.53
N LEU A 343 12.04 -30.66 -0.17
CA LEU A 343 12.18 -29.99 1.10
C LEU A 343 11.05 -30.39 2.03
N ARG A 344 11.40 -30.69 3.27
CA ARG A 344 10.49 -30.90 4.38
C ARG A 344 10.36 -29.59 5.14
N LEU A 345 9.14 -29.08 5.24
CA LEU A 345 8.86 -27.73 5.69
C LEU A 345 7.85 -27.72 6.83
N ARG A 346 7.97 -26.70 7.66
CA ARG A 346 6.94 -26.36 8.63
C ARG A 346 6.70 -24.85 8.62
N ALA A 347 5.49 -24.44 8.96
CA ALA A 347 5.21 -23.04 9.24
C ALA A 347 5.70 -22.67 10.66
N ARG A 348 6.31 -21.49 10.81
CA ARG A 348 6.64 -20.92 12.12
C ARG A 348 5.40 -20.84 13.01
N ALA A 349 5.61 -20.89 14.32
CA ALA A 349 4.55 -20.61 15.28
C ALA A 349 3.93 -19.24 15.01
N GLY A 350 2.60 -19.18 14.85
CA GLY A 350 1.88 -17.95 14.49
C GLY A 350 1.94 -17.54 13.01
N GLY A 351 2.67 -18.27 12.15
CA GLY A 351 2.79 -18.00 10.71
C GLY A 351 1.63 -18.51 9.86
N LEU A 352 0.70 -19.28 10.43
CA LEU A 352 -0.47 -19.80 9.73
C LEU A 352 -1.62 -18.81 9.74
N ARG A 353 -2.30 -18.69 8.60
CA ARG A 353 -3.58 -18.00 8.45
C ARG A 353 -4.55 -18.94 7.74
N LEU A 354 -5.82 -18.81 8.06
CA LEU A 354 -6.87 -19.58 7.40
C LEU A 354 -7.86 -18.65 6.74
N PHE A 355 -8.30 -19.06 5.55
CA PHE A 355 -9.33 -18.35 4.80
C PHE A 355 -10.42 -19.35 4.38
N ASP A 356 -11.66 -18.89 4.41
CA ASP A 356 -12.75 -19.65 3.82
C ASP A 356 -12.58 -19.69 2.31
N GLN A 357 -12.57 -20.88 1.72
CA GLN A 357 -12.28 -21.04 0.28
C GLN A 357 -13.36 -20.42 -0.61
N SER A 358 -14.60 -20.39 -0.15
CA SER A 358 -15.73 -19.91 -0.96
C SER A 358 -15.81 -18.37 -1.00
N SER A 359 -15.58 -17.72 0.13
CA SER A 359 -15.67 -16.26 0.26
C SER A 359 -14.32 -15.56 0.15
N GLY A 360 -13.22 -16.28 0.35
CA GLY A 360 -11.88 -15.73 0.45
C GLY A 360 -11.64 -14.89 1.72
N LEU A 361 -12.57 -14.89 2.68
CA LEU A 361 -12.44 -14.12 3.92
C LEU A 361 -11.58 -14.89 4.95
N ALA A 362 -10.81 -14.13 5.73
CA ALA A 362 -10.02 -14.71 6.81
C ALA A 362 -10.90 -15.30 7.89
N LEU A 363 -10.53 -16.50 8.34
CA LEU A 363 -11.12 -17.12 9.52
C LEU A 363 -10.39 -16.59 10.76
N VAL A 364 -11.02 -15.69 11.48
CA VAL A 364 -10.50 -15.09 12.72
C VAL A 364 -11.30 -15.57 13.92
N ALA A 365 -10.63 -15.75 15.07
CA ALA A 365 -11.33 -15.89 16.34
C ALA A 365 -11.93 -14.52 16.70
N GLU A 366 -13.21 -14.47 16.96
CA GLU A 366 -13.88 -13.33 17.60
C GLU A 366 -13.49 -13.24 19.07
#